data_a2e053b09e177b0f46bb5ae012ef42ad
#
_entry.id   a2e053b09e177b0f46bb5ae012ef42ad
#
_cell.length_a   1.000
_cell.length_b   1.000
_cell.length_c   1.000
_cell.angle_alpha   90.00
_cell.angle_beta   90.00
_cell.angle_gamma   90.00
#
_symmetry.space_group_name_H-M   'P 1'
#
loop_
_entity.id
_entity.type
_entity.pdbx_description
1 polymer ?
#
loop_
_entity_poly.entity_id
_entity_poly.type
_entity_poly.pdbx_seq_one_letter_code
_entity_poly.pdbx_strand_id
1 'polypeptide(L)'
;MQKLRLNDTIPVHPNTDVDNLRALDPELSDVLWNIITGYTPNRPTSAWARVRPFVIECVTRMRPRTHANARRLMTMTALYVTWAWTVTGCELTARRVFVDTLVRRYLADRLRDRSALYRFDTTRQLSVISDVLAGEPIRRLHTPFQSPRVRPYSPAQQATLYSWANTLTTEMKRQNAQALLGLSGGAGLTAQELMAVQVEDVEFANGRAFVNVQSDSPRRVPVRAEWARTLARSVGDRTSGNMFRGYRLEEYPPVALQRFLSDNPCSPRPSAARLHSGWITTQLDAGLPAQILLEITGFTSLQSFQPYLKYTRSHQIDAYVGRVNGEEVA
;
A
#
# COMPACT_ATOMS: atom_id res chain seq x y z
N MET A 1 -2.59 -4.41 27.49
CA MET A 1 -2.36 -5.48 26.50
C MET A 1 -1.29 -6.42 27.05
N GLN A 2 -1.68 -7.59 27.54
CA GLN A 2 -0.76 -8.60 28.05
C GLN A 2 0.03 -9.20 26.89
N LYS A 3 1.36 -9.03 26.93
CA LYS A 3 2.28 -9.81 26.07
C LYS A 3 2.18 -11.27 26.47
N LEU A 4 1.48 -12.06 25.68
CA LEU A 4 1.57 -13.51 25.74
C LEU A 4 3.02 -13.90 25.44
N ARG A 5 3.80 -14.22 26.49
CA ARG A 5 5.09 -14.86 26.34
C ARG A 5 4.83 -16.29 25.85
N LEU A 6 5.08 -16.51 24.58
CA LEU A 6 5.08 -17.84 23.96
C LEU A 6 6.33 -18.62 24.42
N ASN A 7 6.23 -19.16 25.61
CA ASN A 7 7.26 -20.05 26.17
C ASN A 7 6.89 -21.48 25.92
N ASP A 8 6.67 -22.00 24.79
CA ASP A 8 6.74 -23.43 24.46
C ASP A 8 6.53 -23.60 22.96
N THR A 9 7.63 -23.50 22.21
CA THR A 9 7.64 -23.89 20.81
C THR A 9 7.73 -25.39 20.73
N ILE A 10 6.59 -26.07 20.60
CA ILE A 10 6.55 -27.49 20.22
C ILE A 10 7.16 -27.56 18.80
N PRO A 11 8.18 -28.35 18.56
CA PRO A 11 8.72 -28.55 17.22
C PRO A 11 7.61 -29.10 16.31
N VAL A 12 7.35 -28.43 15.19
CA VAL A 12 6.37 -28.92 14.22
C VAL A 12 7.00 -30.09 13.46
N HIS A 13 6.53 -31.28 13.74
CA HIS A 13 6.91 -32.46 12.95
C HIS A 13 6.29 -32.40 11.55
N PRO A 14 6.97 -32.97 10.53
CA PRO A 14 6.45 -33.03 9.15
C PRO A 14 5.06 -33.69 9.02
N ASN A 15 4.64 -34.43 10.03
CA ASN A 15 3.34 -35.12 10.11
C ASN A 15 2.33 -34.38 11.01
N THR A 16 2.55 -33.12 11.35
CA THR A 16 1.55 -32.34 12.12
C THR A 16 0.28 -32.24 11.28
N ASP A 17 -0.82 -32.67 11.86
CA ASP A 17 -2.15 -32.49 11.26
C ASP A 17 -2.43 -30.99 11.15
N VAL A 18 -2.59 -30.54 9.90
CA VAL A 18 -2.80 -29.13 9.58
C VAL A 18 -4.08 -28.61 10.21
N ASP A 19 -5.12 -29.44 10.34
CA ASP A 19 -6.40 -29.02 10.90
C ASP A 19 -6.30 -28.63 12.35
N ASN A 20 -5.38 -29.22 13.12
CA ASN A 20 -5.10 -28.86 14.51
C ASN A 20 -4.48 -27.44 14.63
N LEU A 21 -3.85 -26.92 13.57
CA LEU A 21 -3.23 -25.60 13.60
C LEU A 21 -4.26 -24.46 13.57
N ARG A 22 -5.50 -24.75 13.20
CA ARG A 22 -6.57 -23.75 13.24
C ARG A 22 -6.85 -23.23 14.65
N ALA A 23 -6.67 -24.08 15.67
CA ALA A 23 -6.84 -23.71 17.07
C ALA A 23 -5.89 -22.59 17.55
N LEU A 24 -4.82 -22.29 16.81
CA LEU A 24 -3.88 -21.22 17.13
C LEU A 24 -4.48 -19.81 16.91
N ASP A 25 -5.52 -19.68 16.13
CA ASP A 25 -6.30 -18.45 15.94
C ASP A 25 -7.79 -18.77 15.85
N PRO A 26 -8.52 -18.84 16.98
CA PRO A 26 -9.95 -19.15 16.99
C PRO A 26 -10.82 -18.13 16.26
N GLU A 27 -10.33 -16.91 16.06
CA GLU A 27 -11.04 -15.84 15.35
C GLU A 27 -10.81 -15.89 13.82
N LEU A 28 -10.00 -16.83 13.34
CA LEU A 28 -9.70 -16.95 11.92
C LEU A 28 -10.94 -17.47 11.15
N SER A 29 -11.42 -16.68 10.21
CA SER A 29 -12.57 -17.07 9.38
C SER A 29 -12.25 -18.26 8.47
N ASP A 30 -13.28 -19.04 8.08
CA ASP A 30 -13.12 -20.18 7.17
C ASP A 30 -12.49 -19.77 5.84
N VAL A 31 -12.84 -18.61 5.33
CA VAL A 31 -12.30 -18.08 4.07
C VAL A 31 -10.80 -17.86 4.18
N LEU A 32 -10.33 -17.25 5.27
CA LEU A 32 -8.90 -17.02 5.50
C LEU A 32 -8.16 -18.34 5.74
N TRP A 33 -8.76 -19.27 6.48
CA TRP A 33 -8.22 -20.62 6.68
C TRP A 33 -8.02 -21.35 5.36
N ASN A 34 -9.02 -21.34 4.48
CA ASN A 34 -8.92 -21.93 3.15
C ASN A 34 -7.84 -21.29 2.27
N ILE A 35 -7.61 -19.98 2.40
CA ILE A 35 -6.51 -19.29 1.70
C ILE A 35 -5.15 -19.77 2.23
N ILE A 36 -5.00 -19.94 3.54
CA ILE A 36 -3.75 -20.37 4.17
C ILE A 36 -3.46 -21.84 3.81
N THR A 37 -4.42 -22.73 3.99
CA THR A 37 -4.24 -24.17 3.76
C THR A 37 -4.22 -24.56 2.29
N GLY A 38 -4.94 -23.84 1.44
CA GLY A 38 -4.96 -24.05 -0.01
C GLY A 38 -3.76 -23.44 -0.75
N TYR A 39 -2.89 -22.70 -0.06
CA TYR A 39 -1.74 -22.09 -0.71
C TYR A 39 -0.74 -23.12 -1.22
N THR A 40 -0.33 -22.93 -2.48
CA THR A 40 0.78 -23.68 -3.11
C THR A 40 1.68 -22.67 -3.84
N PRO A 41 3.00 -22.74 -3.67
CA PRO A 41 3.92 -21.89 -4.43
C PRO A 41 3.80 -22.15 -5.94
N ASN A 42 4.01 -21.12 -6.76
CA ASN A 42 3.95 -21.25 -8.25
C ASN A 42 4.96 -22.28 -8.81
N ARG A 43 6.03 -22.56 -8.09
CA ARG A 43 7.03 -23.58 -8.41
C ARG A 43 7.27 -24.40 -7.16
N PRO A 44 6.39 -25.37 -6.87
CA PRO A 44 6.54 -26.23 -5.71
C PRO A 44 7.79 -27.10 -5.86
N THR A 45 8.58 -27.19 -4.81
CA THR A 45 9.72 -28.11 -4.72
C THR A 45 9.36 -29.27 -3.81
N SER A 46 10.14 -30.36 -3.82
CA SER A 46 9.99 -31.46 -2.84
C SER A 46 10.12 -30.97 -1.40
N ALA A 47 10.88 -29.90 -1.17
CA ALA A 47 11.00 -29.24 0.11
C ALA A 47 9.69 -28.62 0.62
N TRP A 48 8.80 -28.19 -0.30
CA TRP A 48 7.54 -27.55 0.10
C TRP A 48 6.66 -28.48 0.94
N ALA A 49 6.51 -29.73 0.53
CA ALA A 49 5.70 -30.69 1.30
C ALA A 49 6.19 -30.83 2.75
N ARG A 50 7.49 -30.73 2.96
CA ARG A 50 8.13 -30.84 4.26
C ARG A 50 7.94 -29.59 5.14
N VAL A 51 8.05 -28.40 4.56
CA VAL A 51 7.97 -27.14 5.30
C VAL A 51 6.56 -26.58 5.43
N ARG A 52 5.61 -27.08 4.61
CA ARG A 52 4.23 -26.57 4.54
C ARG A 52 3.52 -26.49 5.89
N PRO A 53 3.52 -27.53 6.76
CA PRO A 53 2.85 -27.45 8.07
C PRO A 53 3.43 -26.32 8.93
N PHE A 54 4.74 -26.16 8.96
CA PHE A 54 5.41 -25.09 9.71
C PHE A 54 5.09 -23.70 9.15
N VAL A 55 5.01 -23.54 7.83
CA VAL A 55 4.60 -22.27 7.20
C VAL A 55 3.17 -21.90 7.58
N ILE A 56 2.25 -22.88 7.55
CA ILE A 56 0.86 -22.69 7.96
C ILE A 56 0.79 -22.27 9.43
N GLU A 57 1.52 -22.93 10.31
CA GLU A 57 1.58 -22.55 11.72
C GLU A 57 2.07 -21.10 11.88
N CYS A 58 3.19 -20.75 11.26
CA CYS A 58 3.74 -19.40 11.34
C CYS A 58 2.71 -18.35 10.91
N VAL A 59 2.02 -18.56 9.79
CA VAL A 59 1.06 -17.60 9.27
C VAL A 59 -0.20 -17.54 10.12
N THR A 60 -0.68 -18.67 10.65
CA THR A 60 -1.83 -18.68 11.56
C THR A 60 -1.53 -17.89 12.84
N ARG A 61 -0.34 -18.08 13.43
CA ARG A 61 0.11 -17.31 14.61
C ARG A 61 0.28 -15.81 14.34
N MET A 62 0.49 -15.41 13.09
CA MET A 62 0.52 -13.99 12.69
C MET A 62 -0.88 -13.36 12.62
N ARG A 63 -1.96 -14.13 12.78
CA ARG A 63 -3.35 -13.69 12.85
C ARG A 63 -3.75 -12.74 11.71
N PRO A 64 -3.65 -13.15 10.44
CA PRO A 64 -4.09 -12.32 9.33
C PRO A 64 -5.61 -12.03 9.43
N ARG A 65 -6.02 -10.79 9.12
CA ARG A 65 -7.43 -10.37 9.19
C ARG A 65 -8.01 -10.02 7.81
N THR A 66 -7.17 -10.08 6.74
CA THR A 66 -7.61 -9.81 5.37
C THR A 66 -7.03 -10.83 4.39
N HIS A 67 -7.75 -11.08 3.29
CA HIS A 67 -7.30 -11.99 2.21
C HIS A 67 -5.92 -11.59 1.66
N ALA A 68 -5.72 -10.29 1.41
CA ALA A 68 -4.47 -9.78 0.89
C ALA A 68 -3.30 -10.03 1.85
N ASN A 69 -3.53 -9.85 3.16
CA ASN A 69 -2.51 -10.09 4.18
C ASN A 69 -2.20 -11.59 4.32
N ALA A 70 -3.22 -12.45 4.34
CA ALA A 70 -3.03 -13.90 4.40
C ALA A 70 -2.20 -14.43 3.21
N ARG A 71 -2.57 -14.05 1.98
CA ARG A 71 -1.81 -14.43 0.77
C ARG A 71 -0.38 -13.90 0.77
N ARG A 72 -0.19 -12.65 1.21
CA ARG A 72 1.14 -12.03 1.31
C ARG A 72 2.01 -12.76 2.32
N LEU A 73 1.52 -13.02 3.52
CA LEU A 73 2.23 -13.77 4.56
C LEU A 73 2.58 -15.18 4.08
N MET A 74 1.63 -15.92 3.48
CA MET A 74 1.89 -17.24 2.94
C MET A 74 3.00 -17.21 1.89
N THR A 75 2.93 -16.30 0.91
CA THR A 75 3.94 -16.21 -0.16
C THR A 75 5.34 -15.94 0.40
N MET A 76 5.46 -14.95 1.31
CA MET A 76 6.76 -14.55 1.84
C MET A 76 7.34 -15.60 2.78
N THR A 77 6.52 -16.13 3.69
CA THR A 77 6.96 -17.14 4.65
C THR A 77 7.33 -18.44 3.94
N ALA A 78 6.53 -18.87 2.96
CA ALA A 78 6.83 -20.07 2.17
C ALA A 78 8.17 -19.97 1.43
N LEU A 79 8.42 -18.85 0.74
CA LEU A 79 9.67 -18.64 0.02
C LEU A 79 10.88 -18.62 0.96
N TYR A 80 10.76 -17.91 2.08
CA TYR A 80 11.84 -17.80 3.05
C TYR A 80 12.12 -19.12 3.76
N VAL A 81 11.11 -19.76 4.32
CA VAL A 81 11.26 -21.02 5.10
C VAL A 81 11.76 -22.15 4.21
N THR A 82 11.23 -22.26 2.98
CA THR A 82 11.72 -23.27 2.03
C THR A 82 13.19 -23.06 1.70
N TRP A 83 13.61 -21.83 1.46
CA TRP A 83 15.03 -21.51 1.22
C TRP A 83 15.87 -21.80 2.48
N ALA A 84 15.45 -21.34 3.66
CA ALA A 84 16.18 -21.51 4.90
C ALA A 84 16.42 -23.01 5.18
N TRP A 85 15.38 -23.82 5.08
CA TRP A 85 15.45 -25.26 5.27
C TRP A 85 16.34 -25.93 4.22
N THR A 86 16.23 -25.57 2.95
CA THR A 86 17.02 -26.15 1.86
C THR A 86 18.52 -25.85 2.00
N VAL A 87 18.85 -24.64 2.47
CA VAL A 87 20.26 -24.17 2.53
C VAL A 87 20.95 -24.61 3.81
N THR A 88 20.20 -24.73 4.91
CA THR A 88 20.80 -24.97 6.23
C THR A 88 20.44 -26.33 6.83
N GLY A 89 19.37 -26.97 6.37
CA GLY A 89 18.82 -28.18 7.02
C GLY A 89 18.36 -27.94 8.46
N CYS A 90 18.13 -26.65 8.84
CA CYS A 90 17.80 -26.32 10.21
C CYS A 90 16.47 -26.93 10.66
N GLU A 91 16.36 -27.16 11.96
CA GLU A 91 15.11 -27.55 12.58
C GLU A 91 14.04 -26.49 12.37
N LEU A 92 12.83 -26.92 12.01
CA LEU A 92 11.68 -26.04 11.73
C LEU A 92 11.06 -25.52 13.03
N THR A 93 11.79 -24.65 13.71
CA THR A 93 11.33 -23.88 14.87
C THR A 93 11.52 -22.39 14.62
N ALA A 94 10.63 -21.56 15.17
CA ALA A 94 10.71 -20.12 14.95
C ALA A 94 12.07 -19.53 15.35
N ARG A 95 12.64 -19.99 16.48
CA ARG A 95 13.95 -19.55 16.98
C ARG A 95 15.12 -19.95 16.09
N ARG A 96 15.02 -21.05 15.34
CA ARG A 96 16.08 -21.50 14.41
C ARG A 96 15.93 -20.91 13.03
N VAL A 97 14.68 -20.75 12.56
CA VAL A 97 14.38 -20.25 11.21
C VAL A 97 14.46 -18.71 11.15
N PHE A 98 13.89 -17.99 12.12
CA PHE A 98 13.80 -16.51 12.05
C PHE A 98 14.91 -15.80 12.82
N VAL A 99 16.14 -16.27 12.73
CA VAL A 99 17.31 -15.58 13.29
C VAL A 99 17.86 -14.50 12.35
N ASP A 100 18.36 -13.41 12.92
CA ASP A 100 18.85 -12.25 12.16
C ASP A 100 19.89 -12.62 11.09
N THR A 101 20.84 -13.49 11.44
CA THR A 101 21.90 -13.93 10.51
C THR A 101 21.34 -14.66 9.29
N LEU A 102 20.35 -15.53 9.48
CA LEU A 102 19.74 -16.29 8.39
C LEU A 102 18.86 -15.41 7.49
N VAL A 103 18.10 -14.49 8.09
CA VAL A 103 17.32 -13.52 7.33
C VAL A 103 18.22 -12.61 6.49
N ARG A 104 19.34 -12.12 7.05
CA ARG A 104 20.29 -11.30 6.28
C ARG A 104 20.92 -12.09 5.14
N ARG A 105 21.25 -13.34 5.35
CA ARG A 105 21.76 -14.21 4.29
C ARG A 105 20.73 -14.41 3.17
N TYR A 106 19.46 -14.63 3.50
CA TYR A 106 18.39 -14.70 2.51
C TYR A 106 18.26 -13.44 1.68
N LEU A 107 18.31 -12.27 2.33
CA LEU A 107 18.25 -10.97 1.64
C LEU A 107 19.43 -10.79 0.68
N ALA A 108 20.63 -11.21 1.07
CA ALA A 108 21.82 -11.12 0.25
C ALA A 108 21.79 -12.12 -0.93
N ASP A 109 21.37 -13.36 -0.68
CA ASP A 109 21.45 -14.44 -1.66
C ASP A 109 20.29 -14.40 -2.68
N ARG A 110 19.08 -14.13 -2.20
CA ARG A 110 17.86 -14.30 -3.02
C ARG A 110 17.21 -13.01 -3.48
N LEU A 111 17.50 -11.90 -2.81
CA LEU A 111 16.89 -10.62 -3.11
C LEU A 111 17.86 -9.58 -3.66
N ARG A 112 19.09 -9.98 -3.95
CA ARG A 112 20.13 -9.07 -4.48
C ARG A 112 19.67 -8.32 -5.74
N ASP A 113 19.01 -9.03 -6.66
CA ASP A 113 18.57 -8.51 -7.96
C ASP A 113 17.12 -8.00 -7.94
N ARG A 114 16.49 -7.99 -6.78
CA ARG A 114 15.14 -7.46 -6.61
C ARG A 114 15.15 -5.95 -6.36
N SER A 115 14.03 -5.31 -6.69
CA SER A 115 13.89 -3.87 -6.44
C SER A 115 14.13 -3.53 -4.97
N ALA A 116 14.64 -2.34 -4.70
CA ALA A 116 14.89 -1.86 -3.34
C ALA A 116 13.61 -1.87 -2.48
N LEU A 117 12.46 -1.54 -3.08
CA LEU A 117 11.15 -1.61 -2.42
C LEU A 117 10.80 -3.05 -2.00
N TYR A 118 10.97 -4.03 -2.90
CA TYR A 118 10.67 -5.42 -2.60
C TYR A 118 11.57 -5.95 -1.47
N ARG A 119 12.87 -5.60 -1.50
CA ARG A 119 13.81 -5.95 -0.42
C ARG A 119 13.39 -5.36 0.92
N PHE A 120 13.05 -4.07 0.93
CA PHE A 120 12.58 -3.38 2.13
C PHE A 120 11.30 -4.02 2.70
N ASP A 121 10.29 -4.23 1.86
CA ASP A 121 9.03 -4.84 2.29
C ASP A 121 9.25 -6.26 2.83
N THR A 122 10.12 -7.05 2.18
CA THR A 122 10.45 -8.40 2.63
C THR A 122 11.19 -8.36 3.98
N THR A 123 12.19 -7.48 4.13
CA THR A 123 12.93 -7.32 5.39
C THR A 123 12.00 -6.92 6.52
N ARG A 124 11.12 -5.93 6.28
CA ARG A 124 10.15 -5.47 7.26
C ARG A 124 9.21 -6.60 7.70
N GLN A 125 8.69 -7.38 6.75
CA GLN A 125 7.77 -8.48 7.07
C GLN A 125 8.47 -9.60 7.85
N LEU A 126 9.65 -10.02 7.41
CA LEU A 126 10.43 -11.04 8.12
C LEU A 126 10.83 -10.57 9.52
N SER A 127 11.10 -9.27 9.70
CA SER A 127 11.36 -8.69 11.02
C SER A 127 10.13 -8.77 11.93
N VAL A 128 8.94 -8.46 11.41
CA VAL A 128 7.68 -8.58 12.18
C VAL A 128 7.40 -10.04 12.53
N ILE A 129 7.61 -10.97 11.59
CA ILE A 129 7.43 -12.41 11.83
C ILE A 129 8.40 -12.90 12.90
N SER A 130 9.66 -12.49 12.83
CA SER A 130 10.69 -12.86 13.83
C SER A 130 10.34 -12.31 15.22
N ASP A 131 9.93 -11.06 15.34
CA ASP A 131 9.53 -10.44 16.60
C ASP A 131 8.33 -11.17 17.23
N VAL A 132 7.31 -11.48 16.44
CA VAL A 132 6.09 -12.15 16.90
C VAL A 132 6.34 -13.61 17.26
N LEU A 133 7.08 -14.36 16.43
CA LEU A 133 7.21 -15.81 16.57
C LEU A 133 8.43 -16.25 17.40
N ALA A 134 9.56 -15.54 17.28
CA ALA A 134 10.80 -15.87 17.98
C ALA A 134 11.08 -14.99 19.21
N GLY A 135 10.35 -13.88 19.36
CA GLY A 135 10.57 -12.89 20.40
C GLY A 135 11.88 -12.10 20.25
N GLU A 136 12.52 -12.21 19.10
CA GLU A 136 13.77 -11.54 18.79
C GLU A 136 13.60 -10.64 17.58
N PRO A 137 13.47 -9.32 17.76
CA PRO A 137 13.37 -8.42 16.62
C PRO A 137 14.69 -8.46 15.84
N ILE A 138 14.60 -8.68 14.54
CA ILE A 138 15.75 -8.56 13.64
C ILE A 138 16.25 -7.11 13.77
N ARG A 139 17.51 -6.95 14.20
CA ARG A 139 18.15 -5.63 14.29
C ARG A 139 17.99 -4.92 12.95
N ARG A 140 17.25 -3.83 12.95
CA ARG A 140 16.96 -3.08 11.73
C ARG A 140 18.26 -2.83 10.99
N LEU A 141 18.35 -3.35 9.77
CA LEU A 141 19.31 -2.84 8.81
C LEU A 141 18.96 -1.36 8.64
N HIS A 142 19.73 -0.48 9.27
CA HIS A 142 19.66 0.96 9.09
C HIS A 142 20.16 1.31 7.68
N THR A 143 19.43 0.87 6.69
CA THR A 143 19.39 1.60 5.46
C THR A 143 18.12 2.43 5.57
N PRO A 144 18.21 3.75 5.64
CA PRO A 144 17.03 4.57 5.49
C PRO A 144 16.53 4.35 4.07
N PHE A 145 15.76 3.29 3.89
CA PHE A 145 15.00 3.11 2.69
C PHE A 145 13.87 4.13 2.79
N GLN A 146 14.17 5.33 2.33
CA GLN A 146 13.11 6.16 1.81
C GLN A 146 12.56 5.37 0.62
N SER A 147 11.42 4.71 0.84
CA SER A 147 10.62 4.24 -0.29
C SER A 147 10.64 5.40 -1.28
N PRO A 148 11.08 5.21 -2.54
CA PRO A 148 10.95 6.27 -3.51
C PRO A 148 9.45 6.51 -3.65
N ARG A 149 8.90 7.33 -2.75
CA ARG A 149 7.57 7.86 -2.93
C ARG A 149 7.60 8.42 -4.33
N VAL A 150 6.66 8.02 -5.07
CA VAL A 150 6.67 8.07 -6.52
C VAL A 150 6.81 9.53 -6.91
N ARG A 151 7.86 9.85 -7.66
CA ARG A 151 8.12 11.22 -8.12
C ARG A 151 6.87 11.80 -8.75
N PRO A 152 6.41 13.00 -8.35
CA PRO A 152 5.30 13.69 -8.99
C PRO A 152 5.45 13.79 -10.51
N TYR A 153 4.36 13.94 -11.21
CA TYR A 153 4.41 14.28 -12.63
C TYR A 153 4.85 15.73 -12.81
N SER A 154 5.70 15.98 -13.82
CA SER A 154 5.97 17.34 -14.27
C SER A 154 4.72 17.97 -14.91
N PRO A 155 4.65 19.32 -15.03
CA PRO A 155 3.52 19.97 -15.71
C PRO A 155 3.28 19.43 -17.14
N ALA A 156 4.34 19.20 -17.92
CA ALA A 156 4.23 18.62 -19.25
C ALA A 156 3.65 17.19 -19.22
N GLN A 157 4.06 16.37 -18.26
CA GLN A 157 3.51 15.04 -18.08
C GLN A 157 2.02 15.08 -17.66
N GLN A 158 1.64 16.03 -16.79
CA GLN A 158 0.23 16.23 -16.41
C GLN A 158 -0.63 16.63 -17.63
N ALA A 159 -0.13 17.52 -18.48
CA ALA A 159 -0.81 17.89 -19.74
C ALA A 159 -1.00 16.68 -20.67
N THR A 160 0.02 15.82 -20.79
CA THR A 160 -0.09 14.56 -21.55
C THR A 160 -1.16 13.64 -20.96
N LEU A 161 -1.21 13.46 -19.64
CA LEU A 161 -2.24 12.66 -18.99
C LEU A 161 -3.64 13.24 -19.17
N TYR A 162 -3.77 14.57 -19.13
CA TYR A 162 -5.03 15.24 -19.39
C TYR A 162 -5.51 15.00 -20.83
N SER A 163 -4.61 15.15 -21.82
CA SER A 163 -4.91 14.84 -23.21
C SER A 163 -5.34 13.39 -23.40
N TRP A 164 -4.57 12.45 -22.85
CA TRP A 164 -4.89 11.03 -22.88
C TRP A 164 -6.29 10.74 -22.32
N ALA A 165 -6.64 11.29 -21.16
CA ALA A 165 -7.94 11.06 -20.55
C ALA A 165 -9.11 11.54 -21.41
N ASN A 166 -8.92 12.61 -22.20
CA ASN A 166 -9.96 13.19 -23.04
C ASN A 166 -10.04 12.53 -24.43
N THR A 167 -9.02 11.82 -24.89
CA THR A 167 -8.96 11.23 -26.24
C THR A 167 -9.26 9.73 -26.27
N LEU A 168 -9.54 9.10 -25.12
CA LEU A 168 -9.94 7.69 -25.09
C LEU A 168 -11.23 7.44 -25.87
N THR A 169 -11.32 6.27 -26.48
CA THR A 169 -12.31 5.94 -27.52
C THR A 169 -13.77 5.96 -27.07
N THR A 170 -14.05 5.55 -25.83
CA THR A 170 -15.43 5.48 -25.32
C THR A 170 -15.65 6.45 -24.16
N GLU A 171 -16.89 6.89 -23.96
CA GLU A 171 -17.26 7.77 -22.87
C GLU A 171 -16.90 7.16 -21.51
N MET A 172 -17.21 5.89 -21.29
CA MET A 172 -16.86 5.18 -20.06
C MET A 172 -15.35 5.16 -19.80
N LYS A 173 -14.52 4.99 -20.83
CA LYS A 173 -13.06 5.04 -20.69
C LYS A 173 -12.60 6.45 -20.33
N ARG A 174 -13.15 7.48 -20.97
CA ARG A 174 -12.86 8.89 -20.64
C ARG A 174 -13.24 9.20 -19.20
N GLN A 175 -14.45 8.83 -18.77
CA GLN A 175 -14.92 9.03 -17.39
C GLN A 175 -14.02 8.34 -16.37
N ASN A 176 -13.60 7.10 -16.62
CA ASN A 176 -12.66 6.38 -15.74
C ASN A 176 -11.28 7.06 -15.65
N ALA A 177 -10.74 7.51 -16.78
CA ALA A 177 -9.46 8.21 -16.80
C ALA A 177 -9.56 9.58 -16.10
N GLN A 178 -10.64 10.32 -16.34
CA GLN A 178 -10.93 11.61 -15.70
C GLN A 178 -11.18 11.45 -14.20
N ALA A 179 -11.84 10.36 -13.75
CA ALA A 179 -11.99 10.02 -12.34
C ALA A 179 -10.62 9.79 -11.69
N LEU A 180 -9.73 9.00 -12.33
CA LEU A 180 -8.36 8.79 -11.84
C LEU A 180 -7.62 10.13 -11.67
N LEU A 181 -7.69 11.01 -12.67
CA LEU A 181 -6.99 12.30 -12.63
C LEU A 181 -7.62 13.24 -11.60
N GLY A 182 -8.94 13.39 -11.62
CA GLY A 182 -9.68 14.32 -10.74
C GLY A 182 -9.60 13.90 -9.27
N LEU A 183 -9.76 12.63 -8.96
CA LEU A 183 -9.72 12.13 -7.58
C LEU A 183 -8.30 12.06 -7.03
N SER A 184 -7.35 11.48 -7.76
CA SER A 184 -5.97 11.35 -7.24
C SER A 184 -5.13 12.61 -7.46
N GLY A 185 -5.30 13.33 -8.56
CA GLY A 185 -4.57 14.57 -8.85
C GLY A 185 -5.24 15.82 -8.27
N GLY A 186 -6.57 15.84 -8.22
CA GLY A 186 -7.37 16.96 -7.73
C GLY A 186 -7.66 16.92 -6.23
N ALA A 187 -7.96 15.75 -5.68
CA ALA A 187 -8.30 15.58 -4.26
C ALA A 187 -7.26 14.71 -3.49
N GLY A 188 -6.19 14.28 -4.13
CA GLY A 188 -5.13 13.54 -3.46
C GLY A 188 -5.53 12.16 -2.96
N LEU A 189 -6.54 11.51 -3.53
CA LEU A 189 -6.96 10.19 -3.10
C LEU A 189 -5.94 9.12 -3.49
N THR A 190 -5.75 8.15 -2.59
CA THR A 190 -5.00 6.93 -2.86
C THR A 190 -5.76 6.04 -3.86
N ALA A 191 -5.09 5.04 -4.43
CA ALA A 191 -5.76 4.09 -5.34
C ALA A 191 -6.90 3.33 -4.67
N GLN A 192 -6.78 3.03 -3.38
CA GLN A 192 -7.82 2.33 -2.62
C GLN A 192 -9.04 3.23 -2.42
N GLU A 193 -8.85 4.46 -1.99
CA GLU A 193 -9.92 5.45 -1.80
C GLU A 193 -10.61 5.77 -3.13
N LEU A 194 -9.85 6.04 -4.20
CA LEU A 194 -10.38 6.27 -5.55
C LEU A 194 -11.33 5.15 -5.98
N MET A 195 -10.99 3.91 -5.66
CA MET A 195 -11.82 2.75 -6.00
C MET A 195 -13.07 2.64 -5.13
N ALA A 196 -13.11 3.26 -3.97
CA ALA A 196 -14.24 3.23 -3.05
C ALA A 196 -15.25 4.37 -3.30
N VAL A 197 -14.79 5.53 -3.84
CA VAL A 197 -15.64 6.71 -4.03
C VAL A 197 -16.82 6.45 -4.95
N GLN A 198 -18.00 6.86 -4.49
CA GLN A 198 -19.25 6.86 -5.26
C GLN A 198 -19.50 8.25 -5.89
N VAL A 199 -20.42 8.32 -6.82
CA VAL A 199 -20.84 9.60 -7.44
C VAL A 199 -21.42 10.53 -6.38
N GLU A 200 -22.19 9.99 -5.46
CA GLU A 200 -22.83 10.69 -4.35
C GLU A 200 -21.85 11.30 -3.33
N ASP A 201 -20.60 10.78 -3.31
CA ASP A 201 -19.53 11.34 -2.48
C ASP A 201 -18.92 12.62 -3.07
N VAL A 202 -19.24 12.95 -4.35
CA VAL A 202 -18.71 14.14 -5.04
C VAL A 202 -19.72 15.27 -4.97
N GLU A 203 -19.33 16.37 -4.37
CA GLU A 203 -20.18 17.55 -4.18
C GLU A 203 -19.66 18.72 -5.01
N PHE A 204 -20.55 19.40 -5.69
CA PHE A 204 -20.26 20.65 -6.38
C PHE A 204 -21.08 21.79 -5.73
N ALA A 205 -20.40 22.71 -5.05
CA ALA A 205 -21.04 23.81 -4.33
C ALA A 205 -20.24 25.10 -4.52
N ASN A 206 -20.95 26.21 -4.81
CA ASN A 206 -20.37 27.55 -4.94
C ASN A 206 -19.15 27.62 -5.90
N GLY A 207 -19.21 26.92 -7.04
CA GLY A 207 -18.14 26.86 -8.02
C GLY A 207 -16.91 26.03 -7.60
N ARG A 208 -16.98 25.32 -6.50
CA ARG A 208 -15.94 24.43 -5.96
C ARG A 208 -16.41 22.98 -5.98
N ALA A 209 -15.46 22.07 -6.00
CA ALA A 209 -15.74 20.65 -5.89
C ALA A 209 -15.11 20.08 -4.60
N PHE A 210 -15.79 19.12 -4.00
CA PHE A 210 -15.35 18.41 -2.81
C PHE A 210 -15.56 16.91 -2.99
N VAL A 211 -14.78 16.11 -2.28
CA VAL A 211 -14.96 14.66 -2.20
C VAL A 211 -15.08 14.24 -0.74
N ASN A 212 -16.15 13.56 -0.41
CA ASN A 212 -16.38 12.96 0.90
C ASN A 212 -15.78 11.55 0.90
N VAL A 213 -14.61 11.40 1.49
CA VAL A 213 -13.87 10.13 1.52
C VAL A 213 -14.39 9.25 2.64
N GLN A 214 -15.01 8.12 2.28
CA GLN A 214 -15.51 7.10 3.21
C GLN A 214 -14.43 6.01 3.39
N SER A 215 -13.51 6.22 4.32
CA SER A 215 -12.40 5.31 4.61
C SER A 215 -12.22 5.15 6.12
N ASP A 216 -11.17 4.46 6.56
CA ASP A 216 -10.79 4.37 7.98
C ASP A 216 -10.53 5.75 8.62
N SER A 217 -10.29 6.77 7.80
CA SER A 217 -10.19 8.19 8.19
C SER A 217 -11.16 9.02 7.33
N PRO A 218 -12.47 9.05 7.68
CA PRO A 218 -13.47 9.79 6.94
C PRO A 218 -13.14 11.29 6.93
N ARG A 219 -13.24 11.92 5.75
CA ARG A 219 -12.90 13.33 5.59
C ARG A 219 -13.51 13.93 4.34
N ARG A 220 -13.70 15.24 4.36
CA ARG A 220 -14.13 16.03 3.21
C ARG A 220 -12.93 16.77 2.62
N VAL A 221 -12.58 16.45 1.38
CA VAL A 221 -11.39 16.97 0.72
C VAL A 221 -11.80 17.95 -0.39
N PRO A 222 -11.32 19.22 -0.36
CA PRO A 222 -11.53 20.14 -1.46
C PRO A 222 -10.70 19.72 -2.67
N VAL A 223 -11.32 19.76 -3.84
CA VAL A 223 -10.67 19.46 -5.11
C VAL A 223 -9.98 20.72 -5.63
N ARG A 224 -8.73 20.59 -6.06
CA ARG A 224 -7.98 21.70 -6.69
C ARG A 224 -8.74 22.22 -7.91
N ALA A 225 -8.81 23.56 -8.05
CA ALA A 225 -9.64 24.23 -9.04
C ALA A 225 -9.37 23.76 -10.48
N GLU A 226 -8.11 23.51 -10.85
CA GLU A 226 -7.73 23.04 -12.17
C GLU A 226 -8.26 21.64 -12.52
N TRP A 227 -8.59 20.84 -11.51
CA TRP A 227 -9.11 19.48 -11.67
C TRP A 227 -10.65 19.39 -11.54
N ALA A 228 -11.30 20.45 -11.04
CA ALA A 228 -12.75 20.44 -10.78
C ALA A 228 -13.56 20.12 -12.04
N ARG A 229 -13.18 20.73 -13.19
CA ARG A 229 -13.83 20.44 -14.49
C ARG A 229 -13.61 18.99 -14.93
N THR A 230 -12.42 18.45 -14.73
CA THR A 230 -12.09 17.04 -15.05
C THR A 230 -12.95 16.10 -14.23
N LEU A 231 -13.09 16.40 -12.94
CA LEU A 231 -13.94 15.62 -12.03
C LEU A 231 -15.42 15.70 -12.43
N ALA A 232 -15.92 16.90 -12.77
CA ALA A 232 -17.30 17.09 -13.22
C ALA A 232 -17.59 16.28 -14.49
N ARG A 233 -16.69 16.27 -15.47
CA ARG A 233 -16.80 15.43 -16.67
C ARG A 233 -16.82 13.94 -16.35
N SER A 234 -16.06 13.49 -15.35
CA SER A 234 -16.06 12.09 -14.93
C SER A 234 -17.39 11.67 -14.27
N VAL A 235 -18.07 12.58 -13.60
CA VAL A 235 -19.43 12.38 -13.08
C VAL A 235 -20.42 12.28 -14.25
N GLY A 236 -20.36 13.22 -15.21
CA GLY A 236 -21.33 13.32 -16.29
C GLY A 236 -22.75 13.49 -15.75
N ASP A 237 -23.71 12.81 -16.38
CA ASP A 237 -25.11 12.82 -15.97
C ASP A 237 -25.46 11.77 -14.90
N ARG A 238 -24.45 11.13 -14.31
CA ARG A 238 -24.67 10.09 -13.30
C ARG A 238 -25.06 10.70 -11.96
N THR A 239 -26.03 10.08 -11.32
CA THR A 239 -26.53 10.44 -9.99
C THR A 239 -26.09 9.42 -8.92
N SER A 240 -25.60 8.25 -9.33
CA SER A 240 -25.22 7.18 -8.39
C SER A 240 -24.17 6.23 -8.96
N GLY A 241 -23.60 5.43 -8.09
CA GLY A 241 -22.66 4.36 -8.37
C GLY A 241 -21.19 4.79 -8.32
N ASN A 242 -20.31 3.83 -8.58
CA ASN A 242 -18.87 4.05 -8.44
C ASN A 242 -18.32 5.11 -9.40
N MET A 243 -17.52 6.04 -8.90
CA MET A 243 -16.83 7.03 -9.72
C MET A 243 -15.91 6.37 -10.75
N PHE A 244 -15.05 5.47 -10.31
CA PHE A 244 -14.27 4.62 -11.20
C PHE A 244 -15.01 3.29 -11.40
N ARG A 245 -15.58 3.09 -12.58
CA ARG A 245 -16.40 1.91 -12.86
C ARG A 245 -15.60 0.70 -13.33
N GLY A 246 -14.61 0.90 -14.19
CA GLY A 246 -13.77 -0.18 -14.70
C GLY A 246 -14.55 -1.47 -15.03
N TYR A 247 -13.87 -2.58 -15.07
CA TYR A 247 -14.50 -3.92 -15.15
C TYR A 247 -14.75 -4.43 -13.72
N ARG A 248 -15.78 -3.88 -13.07
CA ARG A 248 -16.07 -4.16 -11.66
C ARG A 248 -16.73 -5.50 -11.37
N LEU A 249 -16.57 -6.45 -12.21
CA LEU A 249 -16.91 -7.85 -11.94
C LEU A 249 -15.86 -8.54 -11.06
N GLU A 250 -14.82 -7.82 -10.63
CA GLU A 250 -13.69 -8.37 -9.88
C GLU A 250 -13.86 -8.14 -8.39
N GLU A 251 -13.65 -9.19 -7.61
CA GLU A 251 -13.64 -9.15 -6.13
C GLU A 251 -12.52 -8.25 -5.57
N TYR A 252 -11.50 -7.92 -6.38
CA TYR A 252 -10.35 -7.14 -5.96
C TYR A 252 -10.23 -5.83 -6.76
N PRO A 253 -10.77 -4.71 -6.26
CA PRO A 253 -10.80 -3.42 -6.96
C PRO A 253 -9.45 -2.92 -7.51
N PRO A 254 -8.28 -3.08 -6.84
CA PRO A 254 -7.00 -2.65 -7.40
C PRO A 254 -6.63 -3.33 -8.72
N VAL A 255 -7.09 -4.56 -8.96
CA VAL A 255 -6.86 -5.27 -10.25
C VAL A 255 -7.60 -4.57 -11.38
N ALA A 256 -8.83 -4.07 -11.13
CA ALA A 256 -9.61 -3.32 -12.12
C ALA A 256 -8.89 -2.06 -12.61
N LEU A 257 -8.27 -1.31 -11.69
CA LEU A 257 -7.46 -0.14 -12.06
C LEU A 257 -6.22 -0.55 -12.90
N GLN A 258 -5.50 -1.60 -12.50
CA GLN A 258 -4.33 -2.07 -13.24
C GLN A 258 -4.69 -2.57 -14.65
N ARG A 259 -5.79 -3.31 -14.79
CA ARG A 259 -6.31 -3.77 -16.09
C ARG A 259 -6.68 -2.57 -16.96
N PHE A 260 -7.46 -1.63 -16.44
CA PHE A 260 -7.81 -0.41 -17.18
C PHE A 260 -6.59 0.33 -17.73
N LEU A 261 -5.53 0.48 -16.89
CA LEU A 261 -4.28 1.14 -17.30
C LEU A 261 -3.45 0.32 -18.29
N SER A 262 -3.59 -1.00 -18.30
CA SER A 262 -2.94 -1.87 -19.28
C SER A 262 -3.67 -1.81 -20.63
N ASP A 263 -5.00 -1.77 -20.62
CA ASP A 263 -5.84 -1.73 -21.81
C ASP A 263 -5.85 -0.33 -22.47
N ASN A 264 -5.44 0.71 -21.75
CA ASN A 264 -5.41 2.10 -22.23
C ASN A 264 -4.03 2.71 -21.97
N PRO A 265 -3.01 2.32 -22.73
CA PRO A 265 -1.63 2.73 -22.48
C PRO A 265 -1.43 4.23 -22.71
N CYS A 266 -0.54 4.82 -21.92
CA CYS A 266 -0.09 6.20 -22.05
C CYS A 266 1.37 6.32 -21.63
N SER A 267 2.11 7.25 -22.21
CA SER A 267 3.48 7.58 -21.78
C SER A 267 3.54 9.07 -21.42
N PRO A 268 3.78 9.39 -20.15
CA PRO A 268 4.09 8.47 -19.03
C PRO A 268 2.87 7.65 -18.58
N ARG A 269 3.10 6.43 -18.07
CA ARG A 269 2.01 5.59 -17.59
C ARG A 269 1.26 6.28 -16.44
N PRO A 270 -0.09 6.37 -16.47
CA PRO A 270 -0.87 6.96 -15.39
C PRO A 270 -0.72 6.17 -14.08
N SER A 271 -0.66 6.86 -12.95
CA SER A 271 -0.46 6.26 -11.64
C SER A 271 -1.14 7.12 -10.56
N ALA A 272 -2.10 6.54 -9.85
CA ALA A 272 -2.73 7.18 -8.70
C ALA A 272 -1.68 7.63 -7.66
N ALA A 273 -0.67 6.82 -7.39
CA ALA A 273 0.37 7.15 -6.43
C ALA A 273 1.22 8.38 -6.84
N ARG A 274 1.50 8.56 -8.14
CA ARG A 274 2.22 9.76 -8.63
C ARG A 274 1.35 11.00 -8.60
N LEU A 275 0.07 10.87 -8.90
CA LEU A 275 -0.91 11.96 -8.81
C LEU A 275 -1.11 12.39 -7.36
N HIS A 276 -1.33 11.45 -6.45
CA HIS A 276 -1.39 11.67 -5.01
C HIS A 276 -0.13 12.39 -4.47
N SER A 277 1.06 11.91 -4.88
CA SER A 277 2.33 12.54 -4.51
C SER A 277 2.40 14.00 -4.99
N GLY A 278 1.96 14.27 -6.23
CA GLY A 278 1.90 15.62 -6.79
C GLY A 278 0.95 16.52 -6.01
N TRP A 279 -0.23 16.00 -5.65
CA TRP A 279 -1.20 16.73 -4.85
C TRP A 279 -0.63 17.12 -3.48
N ILE A 280 -0.05 16.15 -2.75
CA ILE A 280 0.57 16.42 -1.44
C ILE A 280 1.68 17.49 -1.55
N THR A 281 2.58 17.32 -2.54
CA THR A 281 3.66 18.27 -2.76
C THR A 281 3.13 19.68 -3.01
N THR A 282 2.05 19.80 -3.79
CA THR A 282 1.42 21.12 -4.04
C THR A 282 0.82 21.73 -2.79
N GLN A 283 0.18 20.94 -1.92
CA GLN A 283 -0.36 21.45 -0.65
C GLN A 283 0.74 21.88 0.31
N LEU A 284 1.86 21.16 0.36
CA LEU A 284 3.05 21.55 1.12
C LEU A 284 3.66 22.86 0.59
N ASP A 285 3.77 22.98 -0.74
CA ASP A 285 4.28 24.20 -1.39
C ASP A 285 3.35 25.43 -1.20
N ALA A 286 2.04 25.18 -1.01
CA ALA A 286 1.07 26.21 -0.70
C ALA A 286 1.16 26.71 0.75
N GLY A 287 1.97 26.07 1.59
CA GLY A 287 2.18 26.48 2.98
C GLY A 287 0.96 26.31 3.87
N LEU A 288 0.10 25.33 3.59
CA LEU A 288 -1.06 25.06 4.43
C LEU A 288 -0.63 24.68 5.85
N PRO A 289 -1.41 25.12 6.88
CA PRO A 289 -1.14 24.73 8.25
C PRO A 289 -1.07 23.19 8.39
N ALA A 290 -0.12 22.71 9.21
CA ALA A 290 0.14 21.29 9.39
C ALA A 290 -1.11 20.50 9.80
N GLN A 291 -1.97 21.09 10.63
CA GLN A 291 -3.22 20.48 11.08
C GLN A 291 -4.20 20.26 9.91
N ILE A 292 -4.35 21.25 9.04
CA ILE A 292 -5.18 21.14 7.84
C ILE A 292 -4.62 20.07 6.89
N LEU A 293 -3.28 20.02 6.74
CA LEU A 293 -2.64 18.98 5.93
C LEU A 293 -2.94 17.58 6.46
N LEU A 294 -2.88 17.35 7.76
CA LEU A 294 -3.24 16.06 8.37
C LEU A 294 -4.71 15.71 8.11
N GLU A 295 -5.60 16.66 8.30
CA GLU A 295 -7.04 16.48 8.09
C GLU A 295 -7.36 16.09 6.64
N ILE A 296 -6.91 16.88 5.66
CA ILE A 296 -7.26 16.62 4.25
C ILE A 296 -6.54 15.40 3.65
N THR A 297 -5.39 14.96 4.22
CA THR A 297 -4.69 13.75 3.77
C THR A 297 -5.15 12.49 4.49
N GLY A 298 -5.75 12.62 5.68
CA GLY A 298 -6.03 11.50 6.58
C GLY A 298 -4.78 10.89 7.22
N PHE A 299 -3.65 11.61 7.19
CA PHE A 299 -2.44 11.15 7.88
C PHE A 299 -2.54 11.41 9.38
N THR A 300 -2.05 10.48 10.18
CA THR A 300 -2.05 10.57 11.64
C THR A 300 -0.78 11.23 12.20
N SER A 301 0.24 11.48 11.37
CA SER A 301 1.52 12.02 11.79
C SER A 301 2.17 12.88 10.70
N LEU A 302 2.79 13.97 11.10
CA LEU A 302 3.61 14.84 10.22
C LEU A 302 4.79 14.08 9.59
N GLN A 303 5.30 13.05 10.23
CA GLN A 303 6.36 12.21 9.68
C GLN A 303 5.94 11.57 8.33
N SER A 304 4.65 11.41 8.09
CA SER A 304 4.13 10.89 6.82
C SER A 304 4.42 11.80 5.63
N PHE A 305 4.69 13.09 5.84
CA PHE A 305 5.05 14.04 4.79
C PHE A 305 6.54 14.02 4.43
N GLN A 306 7.41 13.50 5.30
CA GLN A 306 8.86 13.49 5.09
C GLN A 306 9.28 12.97 3.68
N PRO A 307 8.69 11.89 3.13
CA PRO A 307 9.07 11.39 1.80
C PRO A 307 8.72 12.33 0.64
N TYR A 308 7.85 13.31 0.86
CA TYR A 308 7.40 14.27 -0.16
C TYR A 308 8.22 15.57 -0.16
N LEU A 309 8.84 15.92 0.99
CA LEU A 309 9.59 17.18 1.16
C LEU A 309 10.69 17.35 0.10
N LYS A 310 11.32 16.29 -0.36
CA LYS A 310 12.34 16.35 -1.42
C LYS A 310 11.81 16.76 -2.79
N TYR A 311 10.50 16.84 -2.96
CA TYR A 311 9.82 17.25 -4.18
C TYR A 311 9.17 18.63 -4.06
N THR A 312 9.15 19.21 -2.88
CA THR A 312 8.71 20.59 -2.65
C THR A 312 9.76 21.58 -3.18
N ARG A 313 9.32 22.80 -3.38
CA ARG A 313 10.23 23.90 -3.73
C ARG A 313 11.24 24.11 -2.62
N SER A 314 12.47 24.42 -2.99
CA SER A 314 13.45 24.87 -2.01
C SER A 314 13.05 26.26 -1.52
N HIS A 315 12.86 26.40 -0.22
CA HIS A 315 12.61 27.68 0.41
C HIS A 315 13.91 28.17 1.07
N GLN A 316 14.27 29.41 0.81
CA GLN A 316 15.38 30.06 1.51
C GLN A 316 14.89 30.62 2.84
N ILE A 317 15.69 30.44 3.89
CA ILE A 317 15.33 30.93 5.25
C ILE A 317 15.03 32.41 5.23
N ASP A 318 15.79 33.19 4.43
CA ASP A 318 15.65 34.65 4.32
C ASP A 318 14.23 35.11 3.96
N ALA A 319 13.50 34.28 3.17
CA ALA A 319 12.11 34.56 2.82
C ALA A 319 11.13 34.39 4.00
N TYR A 320 11.58 33.82 5.10
CA TYR A 320 10.75 33.52 6.27
C TYR A 320 11.22 34.22 7.55
N VAL A 321 12.29 35.01 7.48
CA VAL A 321 12.88 35.69 8.67
C VAL A 321 11.83 36.48 9.42
N GLY A 322 11.05 37.33 8.74
CA GLY A 322 10.00 38.12 9.37
C GLY A 322 8.97 37.28 10.11
N ARG A 323 8.52 36.17 9.48
CA ARG A 323 7.57 35.23 10.11
C ARG A 323 8.17 34.52 11.32
N VAL A 324 9.46 34.16 11.27
CA VAL A 324 10.16 33.50 12.38
C VAL A 324 10.38 34.50 13.53
N ASN A 325 10.64 35.74 13.22
CA ASN A 325 10.82 36.80 14.22
C ASN A 325 9.51 37.35 14.80
N GLY A 326 8.34 36.88 14.32
CA GLY A 326 7.05 37.37 14.76
C GLY A 326 6.68 38.75 14.19
N GLU A 327 7.38 39.22 13.17
CA GLU A 327 7.00 40.38 12.39
C GLU A 327 5.77 40.03 11.56
N GLU A 328 4.63 40.71 11.75
CA GLU A 328 3.40 40.43 11.02
C GLU A 328 3.63 40.60 9.51
N VAL A 329 3.34 39.55 8.80
CA VAL A 329 3.21 39.65 7.34
C VAL A 329 1.79 40.06 7.06
N ALA A 330 1.63 41.31 6.67
CA ALA A 330 0.36 41.87 6.18
C ALA A 330 -0.20 41.07 4.98
#